data_7d5475814e2ae14cb530e397f7bc6ce6
#
_entry.id   7d5475814e2ae14cb530e397f7bc6ce6
#
_cell.length_a   1.000
_cell.length_b   1.000
_cell.length_c   1.000
_cell.angle_alpha   90.00
_cell.angle_beta   90.00
_cell.angle_gamma   90.00
#
_symmetry.space_group_name_H-M   'P 1'
#
loop_
_entity.id
_entity.type
_entity.pdbx_description
1 polymer ?
#
loop_
_entity_poly.entity_id
_entity_poly.type
_entity_poly.pdbx_seq_one_letter_code
_entity_poly.pdbx_strand_id
1 'polypeptide(L)'
;RGENYRAIETYQKLGIPIYDFVTAGSFEGGDFNVIEPGCVLIGWEGEEGRSHLNAANQIKRWFQREGWEVFVTDIDPFYVHIDLMVVMIAEKLAAVCLDSTDPKVVKWLEDKGIRIISVPFQETIELGCNVVSLGNDRVLLPKASITLKSKLKAEGFTIYDPEMSMITQGGGGVHCMCQSLKRDPK
;
A
#
# COMPACT_ATOMS: atom_id res chain seq x y z
N ARG A 1 -16.08 -11.52 -0.45
CA ARG A 1 -16.93 -12.68 -0.79
C ARG A 1 -17.93 -12.30 -1.86
N GLY A 2 -19.06 -11.58 -1.61
CA GLY A 2 -19.91 -11.03 -2.66
C GLY A 2 -19.25 -9.89 -3.45
N GLU A 3 -18.34 -9.18 -2.86
CA GLU A 3 -17.58 -8.06 -3.44
C GLU A 3 -16.68 -8.51 -4.60
N ASN A 4 -16.00 -9.66 -4.45
CA ASN A 4 -15.12 -10.20 -5.50
C ASN A 4 -15.90 -10.47 -6.79
N TYR A 5 -17.16 -10.89 -6.69
CA TYR A 5 -17.99 -11.13 -7.85
C TYR A 5 -18.27 -9.82 -8.62
N ARG A 6 -18.55 -8.74 -7.89
CA ARG A 6 -18.74 -7.39 -8.47
C ARG A 6 -17.46 -6.82 -9.08
N ALA A 7 -16.31 -7.06 -8.42
CA ALA A 7 -15.02 -6.66 -8.96
C ALA A 7 -14.72 -7.37 -10.28
N ILE A 8 -14.93 -8.69 -10.37
CA ILE A 8 -14.75 -9.48 -11.59
C ILE A 8 -15.64 -8.94 -12.73
N GLU A 9 -16.94 -8.74 -12.47
CA GLU A 9 -17.85 -8.15 -13.47
C GLU A 9 -17.37 -6.78 -13.96
N THR A 10 -16.84 -5.96 -13.04
CA THR A 10 -16.35 -4.62 -13.37
C THR A 10 -15.10 -4.69 -14.23
N TYR A 11 -14.13 -5.55 -13.89
CA TYR A 11 -12.92 -5.74 -14.70
C TYR A 11 -13.24 -6.26 -16.10
N GLN A 12 -14.15 -7.21 -16.20
CA GLN A 12 -14.62 -7.72 -17.49
C GLN A 12 -15.26 -6.62 -18.35
N LYS A 13 -16.14 -5.79 -17.75
CA LYS A 13 -16.77 -4.65 -18.45
C LYS A 13 -15.75 -3.60 -18.91
N LEU A 14 -14.69 -3.41 -18.15
CA LEU A 14 -13.61 -2.47 -18.48
C LEU A 14 -12.54 -3.06 -19.41
N GLY A 15 -12.66 -4.34 -19.79
CA GLY A 15 -11.67 -5.03 -20.61
C GLY A 15 -10.34 -5.25 -19.90
N ILE A 16 -10.33 -5.24 -18.57
CA ILE A 16 -9.13 -5.47 -17.76
C ILE A 16 -8.93 -6.97 -17.59
N PRO A 17 -7.82 -7.54 -18.07
CA PRO A 17 -7.57 -8.97 -17.96
C PRO A 17 -7.31 -9.36 -16.50
N ILE A 18 -7.88 -10.49 -16.08
CA ILE A 18 -7.58 -11.12 -14.80
C ILE A 18 -6.46 -12.14 -15.04
N TYR A 19 -5.34 -12.00 -14.34
CA TYR A 19 -4.20 -12.89 -14.48
C TYR A 19 -4.51 -14.26 -13.87
N ASP A 20 -4.93 -14.30 -12.61
CA ASP A 20 -5.26 -15.52 -11.88
C ASP A 20 -6.04 -15.20 -10.60
N PHE A 21 -6.43 -16.23 -9.86
CA PHE A 21 -7.13 -16.12 -8.57
C PHE A 21 -6.29 -16.69 -7.43
N VAL A 22 -6.26 -15.98 -6.31
CA VAL A 22 -5.67 -16.51 -5.08
C VAL A 22 -6.55 -17.64 -4.55
N THR A 23 -5.97 -18.83 -4.42
CA THR A 23 -6.65 -20.05 -3.97
C THR A 23 -6.01 -20.68 -2.73
N ALA A 24 -4.80 -20.25 -2.36
CA ALA A 24 -4.03 -20.81 -1.25
C ALA A 24 -4.37 -20.21 0.12
N GLY A 25 -5.41 -19.38 0.20
CA GLY A 25 -5.84 -18.69 1.41
C GLY A 25 -6.55 -17.39 1.08
N SER A 26 -6.79 -16.54 2.09
CA SER A 26 -7.25 -15.17 1.87
C SER A 26 -6.09 -14.22 1.61
N PHE A 27 -6.36 -13.17 0.84
CA PHE A 27 -5.45 -12.07 0.59
C PHE A 27 -6.23 -10.80 0.28
N GLU A 28 -5.82 -9.69 0.88
CA GLU A 28 -6.42 -8.38 0.63
C GLU A 28 -5.41 -7.41 0.00
N GLY A 29 -5.89 -6.54 -0.88
CA GLY A 29 -5.04 -5.68 -1.72
C GLY A 29 -4.19 -4.66 -0.95
N GLY A 30 -4.58 -4.29 0.28
CA GLY A 30 -3.80 -3.42 1.15
C GLY A 30 -2.44 -4.00 1.57
N ASP A 31 -2.27 -5.33 1.43
CA ASP A 31 -1.00 -6.01 1.66
C ASP A 31 -0.14 -6.16 0.41
N PHE A 32 -0.54 -5.55 -0.70
CA PHE A 32 0.22 -5.59 -1.95
C PHE A 32 0.68 -4.20 -2.36
N ASN A 33 1.96 -3.91 -2.15
CA ASN A 33 2.57 -2.62 -2.46
C ASN A 33 3.56 -2.74 -3.63
N VAL A 34 3.26 -2.06 -4.74
CA VAL A 34 4.24 -1.87 -5.82
C VAL A 34 5.23 -0.80 -5.39
N ILE A 35 6.48 -1.19 -5.19
CA ILE A 35 7.55 -0.29 -4.75
C ILE A 35 8.16 0.45 -5.95
N GLU A 36 8.44 -0.28 -7.00
CA GLU A 36 8.89 0.23 -8.29
C GLU A 36 8.59 -0.81 -9.36
N PRO A 37 8.64 -0.49 -10.66
CA PRO A 37 8.49 -1.48 -11.72
C PRO A 37 9.43 -2.66 -11.52
N GLY A 38 8.89 -3.87 -11.48
CA GLY A 38 9.65 -5.09 -11.23
C GLY A 38 9.89 -5.40 -9.74
N CYS A 39 9.31 -4.66 -8.80
CA CYS A 39 9.55 -4.85 -7.37
C CYS A 39 8.30 -4.62 -6.52
N VAL A 40 7.94 -5.58 -5.68
CA VAL A 40 6.79 -5.52 -4.79
C VAL A 40 7.12 -5.92 -3.35
N LEU A 41 6.42 -5.29 -2.41
CA LEU A 41 6.36 -5.63 -1.00
C LEU A 41 4.99 -6.26 -0.71
N ILE A 42 4.99 -7.41 -0.04
CA ILE A 42 3.77 -8.14 0.33
C ILE A 42 3.76 -8.31 1.86
N GLY A 43 2.68 -7.84 2.50
CA GLY A 43 2.37 -8.11 3.90
C GLY A 43 1.56 -9.39 4.09
N TRP A 44 1.62 -9.96 5.29
CA TRP A 44 0.73 -11.01 5.77
C TRP A 44 0.63 -10.98 7.30
N GLU A 45 -0.49 -11.43 7.89
CA GLU A 45 -0.81 -11.20 9.30
C GLU A 45 -1.00 -12.48 10.12
N GLY A 46 -0.60 -13.64 9.63
CA GLY A 46 -0.85 -14.91 10.29
C GLY A 46 -2.15 -15.59 9.85
N GLU A 47 -2.51 -16.71 10.51
CA GLU A 47 -3.64 -17.55 10.08
C GLU A 47 -5.02 -16.95 10.40
N GLU A 48 -5.10 -16.09 11.41
CA GLU A 48 -6.34 -15.40 11.81
C GLU A 48 -6.47 -14.03 11.15
N GLY A 49 -5.44 -13.57 10.45
CA GLY A 49 -5.40 -12.31 9.74
C GLY A 49 -6.19 -12.32 8.43
N ARG A 50 -6.15 -11.18 7.73
CA ARG A 50 -6.86 -11.02 6.45
C ARG A 50 -6.05 -11.55 5.27
N SER A 51 -4.72 -11.47 5.37
CA SER A 51 -3.79 -12.00 4.37
C SER A 51 -2.96 -13.14 4.95
N HIS A 52 -3.09 -14.32 4.38
CA HIS A 52 -2.40 -15.52 4.83
C HIS A 52 -1.05 -15.71 4.13
N LEU A 53 -0.06 -16.23 4.83
CA LEU A 53 1.27 -16.52 4.27
C LEU A 53 1.23 -17.39 3.00
N ASN A 54 0.34 -18.40 2.97
CA ASN A 54 0.21 -19.26 1.80
C ASN A 54 -0.28 -18.52 0.57
N ALA A 55 -1.20 -17.55 0.75
CA ALA A 55 -1.70 -16.69 -0.30
C ALA A 55 -0.61 -15.70 -0.76
N ALA A 56 0.10 -15.07 0.18
CA ALA A 56 1.24 -14.21 -0.11
C ALA A 56 2.33 -14.96 -0.92
N ASN A 57 2.64 -16.20 -0.54
CA ASN A 57 3.58 -17.05 -1.27
C ASN A 57 3.06 -17.48 -2.65
N GLN A 58 1.74 -17.64 -2.84
CA GLN A 58 1.17 -17.90 -4.17
C GLN A 58 1.39 -16.68 -5.08
N ILE A 59 1.09 -15.48 -4.61
CA ILE A 59 1.30 -14.22 -5.34
C ILE A 59 2.79 -14.02 -5.62
N LYS A 60 3.67 -14.23 -4.61
CA LYS A 60 5.13 -14.17 -4.79
C LYS A 60 5.59 -15.03 -5.96
N ARG A 61 5.12 -16.29 -6.07
CA ARG A 61 5.49 -17.17 -7.18
C ARG A 61 5.04 -16.65 -8.54
N TRP A 62 3.87 -16.01 -8.62
CA TRP A 62 3.40 -15.40 -9.86
C TRP A 62 4.34 -14.29 -10.31
N PHE A 63 4.63 -13.34 -9.44
CA PHE A 63 5.49 -12.21 -9.75
C PHE A 63 6.94 -12.63 -10.05
N GLN A 64 7.47 -13.61 -9.30
CA GLN A 64 8.81 -14.14 -9.58
C GLN A 64 8.92 -14.81 -10.95
N ARG A 65 7.88 -15.47 -11.44
CA ARG A 65 7.85 -16.04 -12.81
C ARG A 65 7.93 -14.96 -13.88
N GLU A 66 7.39 -13.78 -13.60
CA GLU A 66 7.48 -12.60 -14.47
C GLU A 66 8.79 -11.81 -14.26
N GLY A 67 9.72 -12.33 -13.49
CA GLY A 67 11.01 -11.70 -13.22
C GLY A 67 11.01 -10.59 -12.18
N TRP A 68 9.93 -10.47 -11.37
CA TRP A 68 9.84 -9.45 -10.35
C TRP A 68 10.54 -9.86 -9.05
N GLU A 69 11.17 -8.91 -8.40
CA GLU A 69 11.62 -9.05 -7.02
C GLU A 69 10.42 -8.92 -6.07
N VAL A 70 10.34 -9.84 -5.11
CA VAL A 70 9.23 -9.86 -4.14
C VAL A 70 9.78 -9.98 -2.73
N PHE A 71 9.55 -8.97 -1.91
CA PHE A 71 9.79 -9.04 -0.48
C PHE A 71 8.49 -9.39 0.24
N VAL A 72 8.51 -10.43 1.06
CA VAL A 72 7.35 -10.85 1.88
C VAL A 72 7.71 -10.63 3.34
N THR A 73 6.86 -9.94 4.08
CA THR A 73 7.03 -9.65 5.51
C THR A 73 5.77 -9.95 6.30
N ASP A 74 5.93 -10.41 7.52
CA ASP A 74 4.85 -10.42 8.50
C ASP A 74 4.59 -9.00 9.01
N ILE A 75 3.36 -8.73 9.36
CA ILE A 75 2.92 -7.49 10.01
C ILE A 75 2.15 -7.82 11.29
N ASP A 76 2.17 -6.90 12.24
CA ASP A 76 1.37 -7.02 13.45
C ASP A 76 -0.13 -6.96 13.06
N PRO A 77 -0.95 -7.93 13.49
CA PRO A 77 -2.39 -7.96 13.20
C PRO A 77 -3.17 -6.71 13.65
N PHE A 78 -2.59 -5.90 14.53
CA PHE A 78 -3.15 -4.59 14.88
C PHE A 78 -3.28 -3.67 13.65
N TYR A 79 -2.34 -3.78 12.72
CA TYR A 79 -2.36 -3.06 11.45
C TYR A 79 -2.99 -3.96 10.39
N VAL A 80 -4.21 -3.75 10.09
CA VAL A 80 -5.00 -4.56 9.15
C VAL A 80 -4.30 -4.87 7.82
N HIS A 81 -3.43 -3.97 7.34
CA HIS A 81 -2.64 -4.13 6.11
C HIS A 81 -1.34 -3.33 6.17
N ILE A 82 -0.36 -3.74 5.34
CA ILE A 82 0.93 -3.05 5.26
C ILE A 82 0.83 -1.62 4.70
N ASP A 83 -0.18 -1.30 3.92
CA ASP A 83 -0.42 0.04 3.37
C ASP A 83 -0.77 1.09 4.44
N LEU A 84 -1.02 0.66 5.67
CA LEU A 84 -1.14 1.56 6.82
C LEU A 84 0.20 2.01 7.38
N MET A 85 1.28 1.29 7.09
CA MET A 85 2.62 1.54 7.64
C MET A 85 3.66 1.94 6.60
N VAL A 86 3.50 1.45 5.37
CA VAL A 86 4.45 1.67 4.27
C VAL A 86 3.68 2.00 3.00
N VAL A 87 3.95 3.15 2.39
CA VAL A 87 3.35 3.53 1.11
C VAL A 87 4.32 4.34 0.25
N MET A 88 4.32 4.08 -1.05
CA MET A 88 5.10 4.88 -2.01
C MET A 88 4.36 6.18 -2.35
N ILE A 89 5.05 7.31 -2.17
CA ILE A 89 4.55 8.65 -2.45
C ILE A 89 4.94 9.12 -3.85
N ALA A 90 6.17 8.82 -4.21
CA ALA A 90 6.74 9.15 -5.51
C ALA A 90 7.81 8.12 -5.85
N GLU A 91 8.39 8.22 -7.04
CA GLU A 91 9.57 7.44 -7.39
C GLU A 91 10.68 7.68 -6.36
N LYS A 92 11.21 6.60 -5.78
CA LYS A 92 12.26 6.64 -4.74
C LYS A 92 11.89 7.45 -3.48
N LEU A 93 10.60 7.59 -3.17
CA LEU A 93 10.13 8.25 -1.95
C LEU A 93 8.97 7.47 -1.33
N ALA A 94 9.13 7.07 -0.06
CA ALA A 94 8.12 6.37 0.72
C ALA A 94 7.78 7.11 2.02
N ALA A 95 6.51 7.02 2.45
CA ALA A 95 6.12 7.27 3.84
C ALA A 95 6.18 5.95 4.60
N VAL A 96 6.82 5.94 5.75
CA VAL A 96 6.97 4.74 6.57
C VAL A 96 6.82 5.08 8.05
N CYS A 97 6.02 4.30 8.77
CA CYS A 97 6.01 4.29 10.22
C CYS A 97 7.15 3.41 10.72
N LEU A 98 8.27 4.02 11.10
CA LEU A 98 9.45 3.28 11.55
C LEU A 98 9.22 2.52 12.86
N ASP A 99 8.29 3.00 13.71
CA ASP A 99 7.97 2.37 15.00
C ASP A 99 7.25 1.02 14.84
N SER A 100 6.63 0.78 13.69
CA SER A 100 5.77 -0.39 13.43
C SER A 100 6.26 -1.27 12.29
N THR A 101 7.20 -0.78 11.47
CA THR A 101 7.68 -1.50 10.29
C THR A 101 8.90 -2.35 10.64
N ASP A 102 8.94 -3.62 10.20
CA ASP A 102 10.12 -4.47 10.38
C ASP A 102 11.37 -3.74 9.85
N PRO A 103 12.44 -3.61 10.66
CA PRO A 103 13.70 -3.00 10.24
C PRO A 103 14.29 -3.61 8.96
N LYS A 104 14.00 -4.87 8.64
CA LYS A 104 14.42 -5.51 7.39
C LYS A 104 13.74 -4.89 6.17
N VAL A 105 12.47 -4.51 6.29
CA VAL A 105 11.74 -3.81 5.23
C VAL A 105 12.33 -2.42 5.04
N VAL A 106 12.58 -1.70 6.13
CA VAL A 106 13.19 -0.37 6.10
C VAL A 106 14.54 -0.42 5.38
N LYS A 107 15.42 -1.34 5.83
CA LYS A 107 16.73 -1.53 5.21
C LYS A 107 16.63 -1.89 3.73
N TRP A 108 15.72 -2.78 3.38
CA TRP A 108 15.52 -3.20 1.98
C TRP A 108 15.07 -2.04 1.08
N LEU A 109 14.21 -1.14 1.58
CA LEU A 109 13.82 0.07 0.88
C LEU A 109 15.01 1.02 0.70
N GLU A 110 15.80 1.23 1.76
CA GLU A 110 17.01 2.08 1.72
C GLU A 110 18.06 1.54 0.75
N ASP A 111 18.30 0.22 0.75
CA ASP A 111 19.23 -0.45 -0.17
C ASP A 111 18.82 -0.26 -1.65
N LYS A 112 17.54 0.01 -1.92
CA LYS A 112 17.02 0.39 -3.25
C LYS A 112 17.12 1.89 -3.55
N GLY A 113 17.71 2.65 -2.66
CA GLY A 113 17.81 4.11 -2.79
C GLY A 113 16.48 4.82 -2.58
N ILE A 114 15.52 4.19 -1.90
CA ILE A 114 14.25 4.81 -1.55
C ILE A 114 14.46 5.65 -0.30
N ARG A 115 14.20 6.94 -0.44
CA ARG A 115 14.22 7.88 0.69
C ARG A 115 12.93 7.72 1.50
N ILE A 116 13.08 7.68 2.81
CA ILE A 116 11.98 7.47 3.74
C ILE A 116 11.61 8.79 4.42
N ILE A 117 10.32 9.12 4.39
CA ILE A 117 9.73 10.09 5.29
C ILE A 117 9.10 9.33 6.45
N SER A 118 9.70 9.42 7.63
CA SER A 118 9.13 8.82 8.83
C SER A 118 7.85 9.53 9.24
N VAL A 119 6.79 8.72 9.43
CA VAL A 119 5.49 9.13 9.96
C VAL A 119 5.40 8.64 11.41
N PRO A 120 5.07 9.50 12.38
CA PRO A 120 4.94 9.11 13.77
C PRO A 120 3.84 8.05 13.98
N PHE A 121 4.05 7.16 14.93
CA PHE A 121 3.06 6.13 15.31
C PHE A 121 1.66 6.72 15.57
N GLN A 122 1.58 7.83 16.31
CA GLN A 122 0.30 8.48 16.61
C GLN A 122 -0.46 8.95 15.36
N GLU A 123 0.24 9.42 14.32
CA GLU A 123 -0.40 9.77 13.06
C GLU A 123 -0.76 8.51 12.26
N THR A 124 0.05 7.46 12.36
CA THR A 124 -0.15 6.20 11.64
C THR A 124 -1.43 5.49 12.09
N ILE A 125 -1.73 5.45 13.40
CA ILE A 125 -2.97 4.86 13.92
C ILE A 125 -4.22 5.68 13.52
N GLU A 126 -4.04 6.94 13.13
CA GLU A 126 -5.07 7.80 12.55
C GLU A 126 -5.03 7.81 11.02
N LEU A 127 -4.44 6.77 10.40
CA LEU A 127 -4.30 6.58 8.96
C LEU A 127 -3.31 7.56 8.28
N GLY A 128 -2.38 8.14 9.03
CA GLY A 128 -1.43 9.14 8.55
C GLY A 128 -0.47 8.66 7.44
N CYS A 129 -0.20 7.36 7.36
CA CYS A 129 0.56 6.75 6.26
C CYS A 129 -0.30 6.36 5.06
N ASN A 130 -1.63 6.34 5.18
CA ASN A 130 -2.53 5.84 4.15
C ASN A 130 -2.76 6.88 3.04
N VAL A 131 -1.81 7.02 2.14
CA VAL A 131 -1.67 8.10 1.16
C VAL A 131 -1.73 7.57 -0.27
N VAL A 132 -2.34 8.31 -1.18
CA VAL A 132 -2.35 8.01 -2.61
C VAL A 132 -1.44 8.96 -3.37
N SER A 133 -0.46 8.41 -4.06
CA SER A 133 0.31 9.15 -5.06
C SER A 133 -0.53 9.37 -6.31
N LEU A 134 -0.73 10.63 -6.68
CA LEU A 134 -1.45 11.03 -7.89
C LEU A 134 -0.50 11.30 -9.07
N GLY A 135 0.81 11.08 -8.86
CA GLY A 135 1.85 11.41 -9.83
C GLY A 135 2.12 12.91 -9.95
N ASN A 136 3.25 13.26 -10.59
CA ASN A 136 3.66 14.66 -10.82
C ASN A 136 3.66 15.49 -9.51
N ASP A 137 4.26 14.95 -8.46
CA ASP A 137 4.39 15.56 -7.12
C ASP A 137 3.04 16.00 -6.52
N ARG A 138 1.99 15.22 -6.78
CA ARG A 138 0.64 15.41 -6.22
C ARG A 138 0.29 14.22 -5.37
N VAL A 139 -0.29 14.47 -4.19
CA VAL A 139 -0.70 13.44 -3.25
C VAL A 139 -2.08 13.74 -2.67
N LEU A 140 -2.84 12.67 -2.46
CA LEU A 140 -4.07 12.67 -1.68
C LEU A 140 -3.78 11.99 -0.35
N LEU A 141 -4.04 12.66 0.77
CA LEU A 141 -3.74 12.14 2.11
C LEU A 141 -4.82 12.52 3.13
N PRO A 142 -4.96 11.73 4.21
CA PRO A 142 -5.87 12.07 5.29
C PRO A 142 -5.45 13.36 6.00
N LYS A 143 -6.42 14.05 6.57
CA LYS A 143 -6.17 15.27 7.35
C LYS A 143 -5.23 15.04 8.54
N ALA A 144 -5.24 13.83 9.10
CA ALA A 144 -4.37 13.38 10.20
C ALA A 144 -2.88 13.31 9.83
N SER A 145 -2.51 13.26 8.54
CA SER A 145 -1.12 13.19 8.08
C SER A 145 -0.36 14.54 8.25
N ILE A 146 -0.25 15.04 9.46
CA ILE A 146 0.27 16.38 9.75
C ILE A 146 1.76 16.51 9.41
N THR A 147 2.55 15.56 9.94
CA THR A 147 4.01 15.54 9.73
C THR A 147 4.35 15.33 8.25
N LEU A 148 3.70 14.33 7.63
CA LEU A 148 3.91 14.01 6.22
C LEU A 148 3.52 15.19 5.32
N LYS A 149 2.36 15.79 5.57
CA LYS A 149 1.88 16.98 4.85
C LYS A 149 2.88 18.13 4.92
N SER A 150 3.41 18.42 6.11
CA SER A 150 4.39 19.48 6.31
C SER A 150 5.65 19.24 5.51
N LYS A 151 6.21 18.03 5.56
CA LYS A 151 7.44 17.65 4.85
C LYS A 151 7.24 17.70 3.32
N LEU A 152 6.14 17.16 2.82
CA LEU A 152 5.85 17.14 1.39
C LEU A 152 5.59 18.55 0.81
N LYS A 153 4.90 19.41 1.57
CA LYS A 153 4.75 20.83 1.17
C LYS A 153 6.08 21.55 1.06
N ALA A 154 7.00 21.32 2.01
CA ALA A 154 8.33 21.89 1.97
C ALA A 154 9.15 21.42 0.76
N GLU A 155 8.84 20.25 0.21
CA GLU A 155 9.45 19.69 -1.00
C GLU A 155 8.70 20.04 -2.29
N GLY A 156 7.68 20.90 -2.22
CA GLY A 156 6.95 21.39 -3.40
C GLY A 156 5.78 20.53 -3.86
N PHE A 157 5.40 19.50 -3.10
CA PHE A 157 4.24 18.68 -3.45
C PHE A 157 2.92 19.43 -3.35
N THR A 158 2.03 19.19 -4.30
CA THR A 158 0.64 19.61 -4.23
C THR A 158 -0.15 18.60 -3.38
N ILE A 159 -0.78 19.11 -2.32
CA ILE A 159 -1.48 18.31 -1.33
C ILE A 159 -2.99 18.45 -1.50
N TYR A 160 -3.68 17.30 -1.55
CA TYR A 160 -5.12 17.21 -1.42
C TYR A 160 -5.44 16.51 -0.10
N ASP A 161 -6.09 17.21 0.83
CA ASP A 161 -6.41 16.72 2.17
C ASP A 161 -7.89 16.95 2.52
N PRO A 162 -8.82 16.33 1.78
CA PRO A 162 -10.25 16.49 2.03
C PRO A 162 -10.63 16.04 3.43
N GLU A 163 -11.70 16.62 3.97
CA GLU A 163 -12.31 16.15 5.21
C GLU A 163 -13.00 14.81 4.96
N MET A 164 -12.50 13.77 5.59
CA MET A 164 -12.97 12.38 5.39
C MET A 164 -13.25 11.65 6.69
N SER A 165 -13.30 12.35 7.82
CA SER A 165 -13.41 11.74 9.16
C SER A 165 -14.60 10.79 9.28
N MET A 166 -15.73 11.09 8.65
CA MET A 166 -16.90 10.22 8.67
C MET A 166 -16.69 8.92 7.89
N ILE A 167 -15.89 8.95 6.82
CA ILE A 167 -15.60 7.78 5.98
C ILE A 167 -14.54 6.93 6.66
N THR A 168 -13.50 7.55 7.21
CA THR A 168 -12.39 6.87 7.88
C THR A 168 -12.79 6.17 9.19
N GLN A 169 -13.93 6.52 9.78
CA GLN A 169 -14.50 5.76 10.91
C GLN A 169 -14.75 4.28 10.62
N GLY A 170 -14.86 3.91 9.34
CA GLY A 170 -14.93 2.51 8.91
C GLY A 170 -13.59 1.76 8.97
N GLY A 171 -12.50 2.41 9.38
CA GLY A 171 -11.17 1.81 9.54
C GLY A 171 -10.29 1.84 8.29
N GLY A 172 -10.71 2.54 7.22
CA GLY A 172 -9.93 2.68 5.99
C GLY A 172 -9.67 4.14 5.60
N GLY A 173 -8.51 4.41 5.01
CA GLY A 173 -8.12 5.72 4.52
C GLY A 173 -8.23 5.87 3.01
N VAL A 174 -7.62 6.91 2.47
CA VAL A 174 -7.69 7.26 1.05
C VAL A 174 -7.06 6.20 0.14
N HIS A 175 -5.98 5.55 0.61
CA HIS A 175 -5.30 4.48 -0.15
C HIS A 175 -6.19 3.23 -0.23
N CYS A 176 -6.78 2.82 0.88
CA CYS A 176 -7.68 1.66 0.95
C CYS A 176 -8.91 1.78 0.04
N MET A 177 -9.34 3.01 -0.27
CA MET A 177 -10.50 3.28 -1.13
C MET A 177 -10.14 3.41 -2.62
N CYS A 178 -8.85 3.36 -2.97
CA CYS A 178 -8.37 3.58 -4.32
C CYS A 178 -7.70 2.34 -4.89
N GLN A 179 -8.04 1.99 -6.12
CA GLN A 179 -7.30 1.00 -6.90
C GLN A 179 -6.84 1.63 -8.21
N SER A 180 -5.54 1.73 -8.40
CA SER A 180 -4.97 2.23 -9.65
C SER A 180 -5.12 1.16 -10.73
N LEU A 181 -5.95 1.42 -11.74
CA LEU A 181 -6.17 0.50 -12.87
C LEU A 181 -5.10 0.66 -13.95
N LYS A 182 -4.55 1.86 -14.10
CA LYS A 182 -3.51 2.18 -15.07
C LYS A 182 -2.67 3.33 -14.54
N ARG A 183 -1.37 3.24 -14.73
CA ARG A 183 -0.42 4.35 -14.54
C ARG A 183 0.36 4.52 -15.83
N ASP A 184 0.43 5.74 -16.32
CA ASP A 184 1.24 6.03 -17.50
C ASP A 184 2.72 6.06 -17.08
N PRO A 185 3.62 5.49 -17.90
CA PRO A 185 5.05 5.66 -17.70
C PRO A 185 5.40 7.14 -17.83
N LYS A 186 6.38 7.59 -17.06
CA LYS A 186 6.95 8.93 -17.22
C LYS A 186 7.75 9.04 -18.50
#